data_489d9ba579233192fd0278981c13ae45
#
_entry.id   489d9ba579233192fd0278981c13ae45
#
_cell.length_a   1.000
_cell.length_b   1.000
_cell.length_c   1.000
_cell.angle_alpha   90.00
_cell.angle_beta   90.00
_cell.angle_gamma   90.00
#
_symmetry.space_group_name_H-M   'P 1'
#
loop_
_entity.id
_entity.type
_entity.pdbx_description
1 polymer ?
#
loop_
_entity_poly.entity_id
_entity_poly.type
_entity_poly.pdbx_seq_one_letter_code
_entity_poly.pdbx_strand_id
1 'polypeptide(L)'
;DRGHGNRQRVIVAATPLTLRERKFAVLMDRFKTDHTIFPEPCPGLVEIVEHGQLDDHDVVMHTLHQYFDQYDLSTIDSVVLGCTHFVFYRDYFRELLPDTAAIIDGNEGTVRHLGVVLESLGKLSPEDAEGGIELANSDTSAQIAQLAQSLLGR
;
A
#
# COMPACT_ATOMS: atom_id res chain seq x y z
N ASP A 1 0.66 18.94 11.24
CA ASP A 1 0.11 19.25 12.57
C ASP A 1 -1.19 20.01 12.41
N ARG A 2 -2.30 19.28 12.23
CA ARG A 2 -3.63 19.89 12.13
C ARG A 2 -4.31 19.72 13.46
N GLY A 3 -4.62 20.82 14.09
CA GLY A 3 -5.27 21.06 15.35
C GLY A 3 -6.52 20.29 15.76
N HIS A 4 -6.61 19.03 15.39
CA HIS A 4 -7.48 18.04 15.99
C HIS A 4 -6.61 17.31 17.02
N GLY A 5 -6.65 17.75 18.27
CA GLY A 5 -5.80 17.23 19.32
C GLY A 5 -5.46 15.76 19.13
N ASN A 6 -4.26 15.45 18.77
CA ASN A 6 -3.52 14.20 18.60
C ASN A 6 -4.26 12.95 18.05
N ARG A 7 -5.59 12.94 17.90
CA ARG A 7 -6.37 11.76 17.50
C ARG A 7 -6.75 11.80 16.03
N GLN A 8 -5.97 11.12 15.20
CA GLN A 8 -6.21 11.02 13.76
C GLN A 8 -7.23 9.94 13.44
N ARG A 9 -7.94 10.12 12.33
CA ARG A 9 -8.85 9.17 11.70
C ARG A 9 -8.14 8.51 10.53
N VAL A 10 -7.85 7.22 10.69
CA VAL A 10 -6.98 6.47 9.77
C VAL A 10 -7.76 5.30 9.18
N ILE A 11 -7.87 5.24 7.86
CA ILE A 11 -8.32 4.02 7.18
C ILE A 11 -7.11 3.15 6.89
N VAL A 12 -7.19 1.86 7.23
CA VAL A 12 -6.18 0.87 6.85
C VAL A 12 -6.78 -0.06 5.81
N ALA A 13 -6.47 0.23 4.55
CA ALA A 13 -6.86 -0.62 3.42
C ALA A 13 -5.92 -1.82 3.35
N ALA A 14 -6.46 -3.03 3.45
CA ALA A 14 -5.67 -4.26 3.40
C ALA A 14 -6.49 -5.44 2.88
N THR A 15 -5.84 -6.58 2.66
CA THR A 15 -6.57 -7.79 2.32
C THR A 15 -7.32 -8.35 3.54
N PRO A 16 -8.45 -9.06 3.34
CA PRO A 16 -9.15 -9.72 4.44
C PRO A 16 -8.27 -10.66 5.27
N LEU A 17 -7.27 -11.29 4.64
CA LEU A 17 -6.30 -12.13 5.32
C LEU A 17 -5.44 -11.31 6.28
N THR A 18 -4.84 -10.22 5.80
CA THR A 18 -4.00 -9.31 6.60
C THR A 18 -4.76 -8.77 7.82
N LEU A 19 -6.02 -8.35 7.63
CA LEU A 19 -6.83 -7.79 8.71
C LEU A 19 -7.19 -8.81 9.79
N ARG A 20 -7.19 -10.11 9.47
CA ARG A 20 -7.45 -11.20 10.43
C ARG A 20 -6.19 -11.70 11.14
N GLU A 21 -5.01 -11.31 10.67
CA GLU A 21 -3.75 -11.74 11.26
C GLU A 21 -3.56 -11.18 12.68
N ARG A 22 -3.14 -12.07 13.61
CA ARG A 22 -2.89 -11.68 15.01
C ARG A 22 -1.85 -10.56 15.12
N LYS A 23 -0.82 -10.59 14.27
CA LYS A 23 0.22 -9.54 14.26
C LYS A 23 -0.36 -8.18 13.91
N PHE A 24 -1.30 -8.14 12.96
CA PHE A 24 -2.00 -6.92 12.59
C PHE A 24 -2.86 -6.41 13.74
N ALA A 25 -3.64 -7.28 14.39
CA ALA A 25 -4.47 -6.91 15.55
C ALA A 25 -3.64 -6.30 16.68
N VAL A 26 -2.50 -6.93 17.01
CA VAL A 26 -1.56 -6.42 18.04
C VAL A 26 -0.98 -5.06 17.66
N LEU A 27 -0.66 -4.86 16.38
CA LEU A 27 -0.18 -3.57 15.88
C LEU A 27 -1.25 -2.48 16.01
N MET A 28 -2.48 -2.78 15.57
CA MET A 28 -3.59 -1.83 15.64
C MET A 28 -3.94 -1.46 17.08
N ASP A 29 -3.88 -2.41 18.02
CA ASP A 29 -4.17 -2.14 19.43
C ASP A 29 -3.23 -1.11 20.05
N ARG A 30 -1.98 -1.00 19.57
CA ARG A 30 -1.02 0.02 20.03
C ARG A 30 -1.44 1.44 19.65
N PHE A 31 -2.17 1.60 18.54
CA PHE A 31 -2.55 2.89 17.99
C PHE A 31 -4.00 3.30 18.29
N LYS A 32 -4.85 2.37 18.71
CA LYS A 32 -6.27 2.65 19.02
C LYS A 32 -6.48 3.64 20.15
N THR A 33 -5.49 3.80 21.05
CA THR A 33 -5.56 4.75 22.15
C THR A 33 -5.47 6.18 21.62
N ASP A 34 -4.62 6.39 20.62
CA ASP A 34 -4.27 7.73 20.13
C ASP A 34 -4.99 8.08 18.81
N HIS A 35 -5.47 7.07 18.07
CA HIS A 35 -6.10 7.24 16.77
C HIS A 35 -7.42 6.47 16.66
N THR A 36 -8.29 6.93 15.77
CA THR A 36 -9.47 6.17 15.34
C THR A 36 -9.12 5.43 14.06
N ILE A 37 -9.06 4.10 14.13
CA ILE A 37 -8.63 3.25 13.02
C ILE A 37 -9.83 2.51 12.42
N PHE A 38 -9.95 2.59 11.11
CA PHE A 38 -10.97 1.93 10.31
C PHE A 38 -10.28 0.86 9.43
N PRO A 39 -10.34 -0.43 9.80
CA PRO A 39 -9.84 -1.48 8.92
C PRO A 39 -10.80 -1.69 7.75
N GLU A 40 -10.30 -1.52 6.52
CA GLU A 40 -11.09 -1.68 5.30
C GLU A 40 -10.56 -2.83 4.46
N PRO A 41 -11.31 -3.95 4.34
CA PRO A 41 -10.93 -5.06 3.48
C PRO A 41 -11.22 -4.77 2.01
N CYS A 42 -10.18 -4.72 1.18
CA CYS A 42 -10.29 -4.40 -0.24
C CYS A 42 -9.80 -5.56 -1.14
N PRO A 43 -10.46 -6.73 -1.16
CA PRO A 43 -9.99 -7.87 -1.96
C PRO A 43 -9.98 -7.58 -3.47
N GLY A 44 -10.96 -6.85 -4.01
CA GLY A 44 -11.06 -6.54 -5.43
C GLY A 44 -9.89 -5.72 -5.98
N LEU A 45 -9.19 -4.95 -5.13
CA LEU A 45 -8.01 -4.21 -5.57
C LEU A 45 -6.83 -5.14 -5.90
N VAL A 46 -6.72 -6.30 -5.28
CA VAL A 46 -5.72 -7.31 -5.65
C VAL A 46 -6.04 -7.88 -7.02
N GLU A 47 -7.30 -8.24 -7.26
CA GLU A 47 -7.76 -8.86 -8.50
C GLU A 47 -7.53 -7.94 -9.72
N ILE A 48 -7.78 -6.65 -9.59
CA ILE A 48 -7.52 -5.67 -10.66
C ILE A 48 -6.04 -5.66 -11.07
N VAL A 49 -5.10 -5.68 -10.11
CA VAL A 49 -3.66 -5.74 -10.39
C VAL A 49 -3.30 -7.05 -11.07
N GLU A 50 -3.75 -8.18 -10.52
CA GLU A 50 -3.44 -9.52 -11.02
C GLU A 50 -4.02 -9.77 -12.44
N HIS A 51 -5.11 -9.10 -12.78
CA HIS A 51 -5.70 -9.16 -14.12
C HIS A 51 -5.15 -8.09 -15.09
N GLY A 52 -4.20 -7.26 -14.65
CA GLY A 52 -3.61 -6.21 -15.50
C GLY A 52 -4.56 -5.08 -15.86
N GLN A 53 -5.56 -4.80 -15.02
CA GLN A 53 -6.62 -3.81 -15.27
C GLN A 53 -6.37 -2.45 -14.59
N LEU A 54 -5.14 -2.19 -14.13
CA LEU A 54 -4.78 -0.94 -13.45
C LEU A 54 -4.97 0.32 -14.31
N ASP A 55 -4.94 0.19 -15.62
CA ASP A 55 -5.11 1.32 -16.55
C ASP A 55 -6.59 1.58 -16.90
N ASP A 56 -7.50 0.73 -16.45
CA ASP A 56 -8.95 0.95 -16.58
C ASP A 56 -9.43 1.84 -15.43
N HIS A 57 -9.38 3.15 -15.66
CA HIS A 57 -9.73 4.16 -14.66
C HIS A 57 -11.13 3.95 -14.07
N ASP A 58 -12.12 3.62 -14.93
CA ASP A 58 -13.51 3.47 -14.49
C ASP A 58 -13.67 2.25 -13.59
N VAL A 59 -13.02 1.13 -13.93
CA VAL A 59 -13.02 -0.09 -13.10
C VAL A 59 -12.35 0.18 -11.76
N VAL A 60 -11.21 0.85 -11.75
CA VAL A 60 -10.46 1.17 -10.53
C VAL A 60 -11.26 2.10 -9.64
N MET A 61 -11.74 3.23 -10.16
CA MET A 61 -12.49 4.21 -9.37
C MET A 61 -13.81 3.65 -8.88
N HIS A 62 -14.54 2.90 -9.71
CA HIS A 62 -15.77 2.23 -9.27
C HIS A 62 -15.50 1.29 -8.08
N THR A 63 -14.43 0.52 -8.14
CA THR A 63 -14.06 -0.41 -7.07
C THR A 63 -13.64 0.34 -5.79
N LEU A 64 -12.89 1.44 -5.92
CA LEU A 64 -12.55 2.29 -4.78
C LEU A 64 -13.79 2.89 -4.14
N HIS A 65 -14.71 3.43 -4.92
CA HIS A 65 -15.97 3.96 -4.41
C HIS A 65 -16.79 2.91 -3.66
N GLN A 66 -16.84 1.66 -4.13
CA GLN A 66 -17.53 0.58 -3.41
C GLN A 66 -17.02 0.38 -1.96
N TYR A 67 -15.71 0.58 -1.73
CA TYR A 67 -15.12 0.42 -0.40
C TYR A 67 -15.16 1.71 0.42
N PHE A 68 -14.96 2.87 -0.20
CA PHE A 68 -14.66 4.11 0.51
C PHE A 68 -15.84 5.07 0.66
N ASP A 69 -16.92 4.95 -0.12
CA ASP A 69 -18.10 5.83 -0.03
C ASP A 69 -18.89 5.70 1.28
N GLN A 70 -18.62 4.66 2.05
CA GLN A 70 -19.20 4.52 3.39
C GLN A 70 -18.57 5.47 4.42
N TYR A 71 -17.45 6.10 4.09
CA TYR A 71 -16.74 7.04 4.97
C TYR A 71 -16.98 8.48 4.54
N ASP A 72 -17.09 9.38 5.50
CA ASP A 72 -16.93 10.81 5.24
C ASP A 72 -15.44 11.11 5.06
N LEU A 73 -14.97 11.04 3.81
CA LEU A 73 -13.56 11.18 3.44
C LEU A 73 -12.99 12.55 3.81
N SER A 74 -13.85 13.58 3.94
CA SER A 74 -13.41 14.91 4.37
C SER A 74 -12.87 14.92 5.81
N THR A 75 -13.22 13.91 6.60
CA THR A 75 -12.81 13.74 8.00
C THR A 75 -11.63 12.79 8.19
N ILE A 76 -11.14 12.17 7.11
CA ILE A 76 -10.04 11.20 7.16
C ILE A 76 -8.71 11.93 7.06
N ASP A 77 -7.81 11.67 8.00
CA ASP A 77 -6.47 12.26 8.05
C ASP A 77 -5.46 11.45 7.23
N SER A 78 -5.64 10.14 7.14
CA SER A 78 -4.74 9.29 6.35
C SER A 78 -5.37 7.96 5.93
N VAL A 79 -4.85 7.43 4.80
CA VAL A 79 -5.10 6.06 4.35
C VAL A 79 -3.76 5.32 4.33
N VAL A 80 -3.72 4.17 4.99
CA VAL A 80 -2.56 3.26 5.00
C VAL A 80 -2.80 2.15 3.97
N LEU A 81 -1.86 2.01 3.03
CA LEU A 81 -1.86 0.97 2.01
C LEU A 81 -1.20 -0.29 2.58
N GLY A 82 -2.01 -1.14 3.21
CA GLY A 82 -1.58 -2.32 3.97
C GLY A 82 -1.38 -3.59 3.12
N CYS A 83 -1.24 -3.45 1.81
CA CYS A 83 -0.97 -4.53 0.87
C CYS A 83 0.04 -4.08 -0.17
N THR A 84 0.92 -4.98 -0.59
CA THR A 84 1.94 -4.69 -1.62
C THR A 84 1.35 -4.28 -2.97
N HIS A 85 0.17 -4.78 -3.31
CA HIS A 85 -0.55 -4.37 -4.53
C HIS A 85 -1.12 -2.94 -4.44
N PHE A 86 -1.39 -2.45 -3.25
CA PHE A 86 -2.12 -1.18 -3.10
C PHE A 86 -1.26 0.05 -3.38
N VAL A 87 0.05 -0.08 -3.42
CA VAL A 87 0.96 1.01 -3.80
C VAL A 87 0.71 1.51 -5.23
N PHE A 88 0.22 0.64 -6.11
CA PHE A 88 -0.10 0.97 -7.50
C PHE A 88 -1.34 1.86 -7.64
N TYR A 89 -2.15 1.99 -6.59
CA TYR A 89 -3.33 2.85 -6.56
C TYR A 89 -3.08 4.23 -5.96
N ARG A 90 -1.83 4.61 -5.70
CA ARG A 90 -1.51 5.88 -5.03
C ARG A 90 -2.15 7.09 -5.71
N ASP A 91 -2.11 7.17 -7.04
CA ASP A 91 -2.68 8.29 -7.80
C ASP A 91 -4.22 8.26 -7.76
N TYR A 92 -4.83 7.10 -7.84
CA TYR A 92 -6.28 6.92 -7.69
C TYR A 92 -6.76 7.30 -6.27
N PHE A 93 -5.99 6.92 -5.24
CA PHE A 93 -6.28 7.40 -3.88
C PHE A 93 -6.10 8.90 -3.75
N ARG A 94 -5.18 9.51 -4.50
CA ARG A 94 -5.02 10.97 -4.50
C ARG A 94 -6.21 11.66 -5.16
N GLU A 95 -6.80 11.05 -6.18
CA GLU A 95 -8.04 11.55 -6.81
C GLU A 95 -9.25 11.40 -5.87
N LEU A 96 -9.35 10.28 -5.16
CA LEU A 96 -10.47 9.98 -4.27
C LEU A 96 -10.47 10.81 -2.98
N LEU A 97 -9.28 11.05 -2.42
CA LEU A 97 -9.11 11.65 -1.10
C LEU A 97 -8.90 13.17 -1.18
N PRO A 98 -9.29 13.94 -0.15
CA PRO A 98 -8.93 15.33 -0.08
C PRO A 98 -7.40 15.49 -0.04
N ASP A 99 -6.88 16.58 -0.64
CA ASP A 99 -5.43 16.90 -0.68
C ASP A 99 -4.77 16.87 0.70
N THR A 100 -5.59 17.03 1.68
CA THR A 100 -5.21 17.09 3.09
C THR A 100 -4.95 15.73 3.71
N ALA A 101 -5.49 14.66 3.15
CA ALA A 101 -5.28 13.31 3.65
C ALA A 101 -3.91 12.75 3.23
N ALA A 102 -3.19 12.14 4.15
CA ALA A 102 -1.93 11.47 3.84
C ALA A 102 -2.19 10.06 3.26
N ILE A 103 -1.39 9.67 2.27
CA ILE A 103 -1.35 8.30 1.77
C ILE A 103 -0.03 7.69 2.22
N ILE A 104 -0.12 6.63 3.00
CA ILE A 104 1.02 6.00 3.70
C ILE A 104 1.17 4.57 3.23
N ASP A 105 2.37 4.17 2.84
CA ASP A 105 2.74 2.78 2.59
C ASP A 105 4.03 2.41 3.33
N GLY A 106 4.38 1.12 3.30
CA GLY A 106 5.55 0.59 3.98
C GLY A 106 6.84 0.57 3.14
N ASN A 107 6.82 0.96 1.87
CA ASN A 107 7.94 0.74 0.95
C ASN A 107 9.21 1.48 1.38
N GLU A 108 9.11 2.79 1.58
CA GLU A 108 10.27 3.60 1.99
C GLU A 108 10.87 3.10 3.31
N GLY A 109 10.01 2.82 4.29
CA GLY A 109 10.45 2.30 5.59
C GLY A 109 11.15 0.94 5.48
N THR A 110 10.62 0.05 4.64
CA THR A 110 11.20 -1.28 4.40
C THR A 110 12.56 -1.18 3.71
N VAL A 111 12.67 -0.37 2.66
CA VAL A 111 13.94 -0.18 1.93
C VAL A 111 15.00 0.47 2.82
N ARG A 112 14.61 1.48 3.59
CA ARG A 112 15.53 2.13 4.55
C ARG A 112 16.04 1.13 5.59
N HIS A 113 15.14 0.31 6.15
CA HIS A 113 15.54 -0.72 7.11
C HIS A 113 16.44 -1.78 6.49
N LEU A 114 16.18 -2.20 5.26
CA LEU A 114 17.07 -3.11 4.52
C LEU A 114 18.48 -2.52 4.40
N GLY A 115 18.58 -1.23 4.04
CA GLY A 115 19.88 -0.54 3.98
C GLY A 115 20.65 -0.61 5.31
N VAL A 116 19.99 -0.30 6.42
CA VAL A 116 20.57 -0.38 7.77
C VAL A 116 21.06 -1.79 8.10
N VAL A 117 20.26 -2.81 7.75
CA VAL A 117 20.65 -4.22 7.99
C VAL A 117 21.85 -4.62 7.14
N LEU A 118 21.87 -4.26 5.85
CA LEU A 118 23.00 -4.57 4.95
C LEU A 118 24.28 -3.88 5.42
N GLU A 119 24.18 -2.61 5.83
CA GLU A 119 25.31 -1.86 6.40
C GLU A 119 25.88 -2.56 7.65
N SER A 120 25.00 -2.92 8.59
CA SER A 120 25.40 -3.60 9.84
C SER A 120 26.10 -4.95 9.60
N LEU A 121 25.78 -5.59 8.47
CA LEU A 121 26.36 -6.87 8.05
C LEU A 121 27.60 -6.71 7.14
N GLY A 122 27.99 -5.48 6.78
CA GLY A 122 29.04 -5.22 5.81
C GLY A 122 28.74 -5.74 4.41
N LYS A 123 27.47 -5.73 4.01
CA LYS A 123 26.96 -6.28 2.74
C LYS A 123 26.41 -5.23 1.78
N LEU A 124 26.65 -3.96 2.04
CA LEU A 124 26.32 -2.92 1.05
C LEU A 124 27.19 -3.11 -0.19
N SER A 125 26.59 -2.90 -1.36
CA SER A 125 27.35 -2.83 -2.62
C SER A 125 28.26 -1.60 -2.62
N PRO A 126 29.41 -1.64 -3.33
CA PRO A 126 30.20 -0.44 -3.60
C PRO A 126 29.36 0.65 -4.27
N GLU A 127 29.67 1.93 -4.03
CA GLU A 127 28.90 3.07 -4.59
C GLU A 127 28.89 3.10 -6.13
N ASP A 128 29.92 2.52 -6.75
CA ASP A 128 30.12 2.44 -8.21
C ASP A 128 29.61 1.12 -8.81
N ALA A 129 28.98 0.24 -8.03
CA ALA A 129 28.44 -1.01 -8.53
C ALA A 129 27.20 -0.78 -9.40
N GLU A 130 27.23 -1.29 -10.63
CA GLU A 130 26.03 -1.35 -11.46
C GLU A 130 25.06 -2.39 -10.91
N GLY A 131 23.80 -1.97 -10.68
CA GLY A 131 22.73 -2.84 -10.25
C GLY A 131 21.98 -3.42 -11.43
N GLY A 132 21.29 -4.55 -11.22
CA GLY A 132 20.40 -5.16 -12.19
C GLY A 132 19.18 -5.76 -11.50
N ILE A 133 18.10 -5.95 -12.28
CA ILE A 133 16.88 -6.59 -11.81
C ILE A 133 16.69 -7.87 -12.63
N GLU A 134 16.60 -9.00 -11.95
CA GLU A 134 16.19 -10.28 -12.52
C GLU A 134 14.83 -10.67 -11.96
N LEU A 135 13.84 -10.86 -12.85
CA LEU A 135 12.51 -11.30 -12.47
C LEU A 135 12.43 -12.83 -12.60
N ALA A 136 12.07 -13.47 -11.50
CA ALA A 136 11.81 -14.91 -11.47
C ALA A 136 10.43 -15.18 -10.84
N ASN A 137 9.67 -16.09 -11.43
CA ASN A 137 8.38 -16.53 -10.95
C ASN A 137 8.25 -18.06 -11.12
N SER A 138 7.54 -18.72 -10.21
CA SER A 138 7.21 -20.15 -10.33
C SER A 138 6.25 -20.43 -11.49
N ASP A 139 5.38 -19.48 -11.84
CA ASP A 139 4.61 -19.49 -13.08
C ASP A 139 5.46 -18.89 -14.20
N THR A 140 5.82 -19.74 -15.18
CA THR A 140 6.68 -19.38 -16.31
C THR A 140 5.88 -18.86 -17.52
N SER A 141 4.59 -18.58 -17.38
CA SER A 141 3.76 -18.06 -18.46
C SER A 141 4.24 -16.66 -18.90
N ALA A 142 4.17 -16.40 -20.20
CA ALA A 142 4.53 -15.10 -20.76
C ALA A 142 3.64 -13.98 -20.20
N GLN A 143 2.39 -14.28 -19.85
CA GLN A 143 1.44 -13.33 -19.32
C GLN A 143 1.89 -12.78 -17.95
N ILE A 144 2.33 -13.67 -17.04
CA ILE A 144 2.84 -13.26 -15.71
C ILE A 144 4.14 -12.45 -15.84
N ALA A 145 5.03 -12.88 -16.75
CA ALA A 145 6.26 -12.14 -17.00
C ALA A 145 5.98 -10.71 -17.53
N GLN A 146 5.03 -10.57 -18.45
CA GLN A 146 4.61 -9.26 -18.99
C GLN A 146 3.96 -8.39 -17.92
N LEU A 147 3.07 -8.96 -17.09
CA LEU A 147 2.46 -8.24 -15.98
C LEU A 147 3.52 -7.73 -15.01
N ALA A 148 4.43 -8.60 -14.55
CA ALA A 148 5.50 -8.20 -13.65
C ALA A 148 6.37 -7.09 -14.23
N GLN A 149 6.72 -7.18 -15.53
CA GLN A 149 7.47 -6.14 -16.23
C GLN A 149 6.70 -4.81 -16.30
N SER A 150 5.39 -4.85 -16.54
CA SER A 150 4.57 -3.63 -16.60
C SER A 150 4.42 -2.93 -15.24
N LEU A 151 4.57 -3.65 -14.14
CA LEU A 151 4.49 -3.11 -12.78
C LEU A 151 5.81 -2.51 -12.29
N LEU A 152 6.95 -2.88 -12.87
CA LEU A 152 8.27 -2.38 -12.45
C LEU A 152 8.52 -0.89 -12.69
N GLY A 153 7.77 -0.28 -13.60
CA GLY A 153 7.93 1.13 -13.95
C GLY A 153 6.92 2.07 -13.30
N ARG A 154 6.09 1.57 -12.39
CA ARG A 154 5.00 2.32 -11.76
C ARG A 154 5.33 2.85 -10.37
#